data_207b4c83d446a9881c3a9766c80e618f
#
_entry.id   207b4c83d446a9881c3a9766c80e618f
#
_cell.length_a   1.000
_cell.length_b   1.000
_cell.length_c   1.000
_cell.angle_alpha   90.00
_cell.angle_beta   90.00
_cell.angle_gamma   90.00
#
_symmetry.space_group_name_H-M   'P 1'
#
loop_
_entity.id
_entity.type
_entity.pdbx_description
1 polymer ?
#
loop_
_entity_poly.entity_id
_entity_poly.type
_entity_poly.pdbx_seq_one_letter_code
_entity_poly.pdbx_strand_id
1 'polypeptide(L)'
;MSSTLGGEMAEAHSAGPRLGISERSLLFLITAVQFINVLEFMIVSPLGPDFAKDLGMSLSQLGLLGGSYTASAAVAGALGSKYLDRFDRRTALGVLIAGLVFSTALAGFAKDLATLMAARVLAGIFGGPASSVALAVIADVVPSRRRGQALGMVMSGFAAASVFGVPLSLELARQVNWRAPFFAVALLGLAVGIFAITSLPELRLHMHAPGERARIFDFLGERAVMFSLGATFSVMVSSFCIIPNLSAYLQHNCGYPRSQLSFLYLIGGSVSFVVTRVVGGYVDRIGATRSAAVGSGLFVLVLIPVFIFEQRWLSSLLAFSLFMAATAIRNVSINALTSRVPQPHERARCMSLQSAMQHMAAAGGAGLGTLLLSELTNGQLGGMPRVAAISVAFAALLPALLWQVERVIRMRRPSLPEPWMSTLEASRSSFPPPA
;
A
#
# COMPACT_ATOMS: atom_id res chain seq x y z
N MET A 1 9.73 25.58 46.85
CA MET A 1 10.66 25.51 45.68
C MET A 1 10.61 24.18 44.90
N SER A 2 9.80 23.22 45.28
CA SER A 2 9.77 21.89 44.63
C SER A 2 8.63 21.73 43.59
N SER A 3 7.67 22.63 43.50
CA SER A 3 6.50 22.54 42.57
C SER A 3 6.74 23.22 41.21
N THR A 4 7.70 24.11 41.09
CA THR A 4 8.03 24.81 39.83
C THR A 4 8.93 23.99 38.92
N LEU A 5 9.79 23.13 39.44
CA LEU A 5 10.66 22.25 38.64
C LEU A 5 9.88 21.10 37.93
N GLY A 6 8.79 20.65 38.53
CA GLY A 6 7.90 19.63 37.91
C GLY A 6 7.09 20.14 36.74
N GLY A 7 6.70 21.42 36.74
CA GLY A 7 5.99 22.08 35.67
C GLY A 7 6.86 22.31 34.41
N GLU A 8 8.09 22.83 34.65
CA GLU A 8 9.02 23.08 33.53
C GLU A 8 9.53 21.81 32.85
N MET A 9 9.70 20.71 33.60
CA MET A 9 10.05 19.41 32.98
C MET A 9 8.89 18.77 32.22
N ALA A 10 7.64 19.01 32.61
CA ALA A 10 6.47 18.54 31.90
C ALA A 10 6.22 19.34 30.61
N GLU A 11 6.46 20.66 30.61
CA GLU A 11 6.37 21.51 29.43
C GLU A 11 7.51 21.24 28.42
N ALA A 12 8.73 20.96 28.90
CA ALA A 12 9.87 20.61 28.04
C ALA A 12 9.64 19.27 27.28
N HIS A 13 8.84 18.34 27.82
CA HIS A 13 8.48 17.08 27.15
C HIS A 13 7.34 17.23 26.13
N SER A 14 6.61 18.33 26.13
CA SER A 14 5.53 18.60 25.16
C SER A 14 5.96 19.41 23.94
N ALA A 15 7.11 20.08 24.00
CA ALA A 15 7.68 20.81 22.88
C ALA A 15 8.41 19.83 21.94
N GLY A 16 7.73 19.34 20.91
CA GLY A 16 8.38 18.62 19.81
C GLY A 16 9.55 19.43 19.22
N PRO A 17 10.47 18.79 18.50
CA PRO A 17 11.65 19.46 17.93
C PRO A 17 11.19 20.70 17.15
N ARG A 18 11.86 21.84 17.39
CA ARG A 18 11.61 23.09 16.64
C ARG A 18 11.96 22.82 15.17
N LEU A 19 10.94 22.48 14.40
CA LEU A 19 11.05 22.27 12.96
C LEU A 19 11.32 23.63 12.32
N GLY A 20 12.34 23.72 11.47
CA GLY A 20 12.58 24.90 10.64
C GLY A 20 11.48 25.13 9.58
N ILE A 21 10.54 24.18 9.44
CA ILE A 21 9.38 24.21 8.54
C ILE A 21 8.07 24.02 9.32
N SER A 22 6.97 24.53 8.79
CA SER A 22 5.65 24.31 9.37
C SER A 22 5.25 22.83 9.29
N GLU A 23 4.46 22.33 10.28
CA GLU A 23 3.91 20.97 10.22
C GLU A 23 3.12 20.70 8.93
N ARG A 24 2.41 21.72 8.42
CA ARG A 24 1.68 21.61 7.15
C ARG A 24 2.60 21.40 5.95
N SER A 25 3.71 22.12 5.89
CA SER A 25 4.73 21.99 4.83
C SER A 25 5.40 20.61 4.89
N LEU A 26 5.68 20.09 6.09
CA LEU A 26 6.19 18.74 6.29
C LEU A 26 5.20 17.69 5.77
N LEU A 27 3.94 17.77 6.17
CA LEU A 27 2.91 16.83 5.73
C LEU A 27 2.73 16.87 4.22
N PHE A 28 2.72 18.05 3.62
CA PHE A 28 2.66 18.20 2.16
C PHE A 28 3.86 17.56 1.46
N LEU A 29 5.07 17.80 1.95
CA LEU A 29 6.29 17.21 1.43
C LEU A 29 6.27 15.68 1.47
N ILE A 30 5.93 15.10 2.63
CA ILE A 30 5.87 13.65 2.78
C ILE A 30 4.75 13.05 1.91
N THR A 31 3.62 13.76 1.76
CA THR A 31 2.55 13.38 0.83
C THR A 31 3.03 13.39 -0.62
N ALA A 32 3.83 14.39 -1.02
CA ALA A 32 4.41 14.47 -2.35
C ALA A 32 5.42 13.35 -2.61
N VAL A 33 6.25 13.01 -1.63
CA VAL A 33 7.16 11.84 -1.70
C VAL A 33 6.36 10.56 -1.91
N GLN A 34 5.29 10.37 -1.14
CA GLN A 34 4.44 9.19 -1.27
C GLN A 34 3.71 9.14 -2.62
N PHE A 35 3.24 10.30 -3.10
CA PHE A 35 2.63 10.43 -4.43
C PHE A 35 3.57 9.95 -5.53
N ILE A 36 4.82 10.43 -5.54
CA ILE A 36 5.82 10.08 -6.57
C ILE A 36 6.13 8.59 -6.52
N ASN A 37 6.38 8.05 -5.33
CA ASN A 37 6.73 6.66 -5.15
C ASN A 37 5.61 5.72 -5.61
N VAL A 38 4.37 6.05 -5.27
CA VAL A 38 3.18 5.30 -5.71
C VAL A 38 2.94 5.45 -7.20
N LEU A 39 3.07 6.66 -7.74
CA LEU A 39 2.87 6.92 -9.15
C LEU A 39 3.88 6.15 -10.01
N GLU A 40 5.15 6.18 -9.64
CA GLU A 40 6.23 5.47 -10.31
C GLU A 40 5.93 3.96 -10.39
N PHE A 41 5.43 3.39 -9.30
CA PHE A 41 5.01 1.99 -9.27
C PHE A 41 3.77 1.73 -10.15
N MET A 42 2.76 2.59 -10.08
CA MET A 42 1.45 2.35 -10.71
C MET A 42 1.45 2.54 -12.23
N ILE A 43 2.30 3.42 -12.79
CA ILE A 43 2.29 3.73 -14.24
C ILE A 43 2.73 2.55 -15.12
N VAL A 44 3.46 1.58 -14.57
CA VAL A 44 4.03 0.47 -15.33
C VAL A 44 2.96 -0.47 -15.87
N SER A 45 1.98 -0.83 -15.06
CA SER A 45 0.92 -1.75 -15.47
C SER A 45 0.08 -1.23 -16.65
N PRO A 46 -0.45 0.00 -16.64
CA PRO A 46 -1.25 0.52 -17.75
C PRO A 46 -0.44 0.81 -19.02
N LEU A 47 0.87 1.08 -18.92
CA LEU A 47 1.77 1.27 -20.05
C LEU A 47 2.32 -0.06 -20.62
N GLY A 48 1.98 -1.20 -20.02
CA GLY A 48 2.46 -2.52 -20.41
C GLY A 48 2.36 -2.82 -21.92
N PRO A 49 1.21 -2.63 -22.58
CA PRO A 49 1.09 -2.84 -24.03
C PRO A 49 2.00 -1.94 -24.87
N ASP A 50 2.24 -0.70 -24.41
CA ASP A 50 3.14 0.23 -25.08
C ASP A 50 4.60 -0.27 -25.02
N PHE A 51 5.02 -0.85 -23.86
CA PHE A 51 6.33 -1.49 -23.72
C PHE A 51 6.46 -2.72 -24.61
N ALA A 52 5.46 -3.58 -24.58
CA ALA A 52 5.44 -4.81 -25.35
C ALA A 52 5.67 -4.52 -26.85
N LYS A 53 4.96 -3.52 -27.36
CA LYS A 53 5.09 -3.10 -28.76
C LYS A 53 6.47 -2.52 -29.11
N ASP A 54 6.99 -1.61 -28.26
CA ASP A 54 8.19 -0.85 -28.59
C ASP A 54 9.49 -1.62 -28.28
N LEU A 55 9.48 -2.45 -27.24
CA LEU A 55 10.66 -3.23 -26.81
C LEU A 55 10.65 -4.68 -27.34
N GLY A 56 9.64 -5.06 -28.15
CA GLY A 56 9.54 -6.40 -28.72
C GLY A 56 9.36 -7.52 -27.68
N MET A 57 8.73 -7.20 -26.54
CA MET A 57 8.50 -8.16 -25.47
C MET A 57 7.09 -8.75 -25.53
N SER A 58 6.93 -9.97 -24.99
CA SER A 58 5.61 -10.59 -24.89
C SER A 58 4.73 -9.93 -23.83
N LEU A 59 3.44 -9.81 -24.10
CA LEU A 59 2.45 -9.33 -23.13
C LEU A 59 2.41 -10.19 -21.86
N SER A 60 2.73 -11.49 -21.95
CA SER A 60 2.80 -12.37 -20.77
C SER A 60 3.92 -11.98 -19.78
N GLN A 61 4.95 -11.25 -20.23
CA GLN A 61 6.08 -10.83 -19.40
C GLN A 61 5.80 -9.58 -18.57
N LEU A 62 4.64 -8.94 -18.72
CA LEU A 62 4.29 -7.72 -17.98
C LEU A 62 4.25 -7.92 -16.47
N GLY A 63 3.87 -9.11 -16.01
CA GLY A 63 3.92 -9.47 -14.60
C GLY A 63 5.34 -9.43 -14.02
N LEU A 64 6.38 -9.75 -14.82
CA LEU A 64 7.78 -9.67 -14.37
C LEU A 64 8.19 -8.23 -14.06
N LEU A 65 7.74 -7.25 -14.83
CA LEU A 65 8.08 -5.84 -14.60
C LEU A 65 7.50 -5.31 -13.28
N GLY A 66 6.23 -5.60 -13.00
CA GLY A 66 5.60 -5.25 -11.73
C GLY A 66 6.17 -6.07 -10.56
N GLY A 67 6.38 -7.37 -10.79
CA GLY A 67 6.94 -8.30 -9.81
C GLY A 67 8.38 -7.98 -9.42
N SER A 68 9.24 -7.56 -10.36
CA SER A 68 10.63 -7.22 -10.08
C SER A 68 10.77 -6.04 -9.13
N TYR A 69 9.94 -5.01 -9.30
CA TYR A 69 9.87 -3.88 -8.35
C TYR A 69 9.45 -4.36 -6.96
N THR A 70 8.35 -5.08 -6.85
CA THR A 70 7.82 -5.49 -5.55
C THR A 70 8.74 -6.50 -4.85
N ALA A 71 9.38 -7.41 -5.59
CA ALA A 71 10.36 -8.34 -5.05
C ALA A 71 11.58 -7.61 -4.47
N SER A 72 12.16 -6.68 -5.24
CA SER A 72 13.31 -5.88 -4.78
C SER A 72 12.93 -4.94 -3.63
N ALA A 73 11.73 -4.36 -3.63
CA ALA A 73 11.22 -3.55 -2.52
C ALA A 73 11.03 -4.37 -1.24
N ALA A 74 10.56 -5.63 -1.34
CA ALA A 74 10.46 -6.54 -0.20
C ALA A 74 11.83 -6.81 0.43
N VAL A 75 12.81 -7.17 -0.39
CA VAL A 75 14.19 -7.45 0.06
C VAL A 75 14.84 -6.20 0.65
N ALA A 76 14.77 -5.07 -0.08
CA ALA A 76 15.37 -3.82 0.36
C ALA A 76 14.69 -3.27 1.63
N GLY A 77 13.38 -3.40 1.76
CA GLY A 77 12.64 -3.01 2.97
C GLY A 77 13.02 -3.86 4.18
N ALA A 78 13.14 -5.18 4.00
CA ALA A 78 13.54 -6.10 5.07
C ALA A 78 14.99 -5.85 5.54
N LEU A 79 15.92 -5.68 4.60
CA LEU A 79 17.33 -5.40 4.91
C LEU A 79 17.53 -3.96 5.38
N GLY A 80 16.84 -3.00 4.74
CA GLY A 80 16.95 -1.57 5.01
C GLY A 80 16.53 -1.19 6.42
N SER A 81 15.55 -1.89 7.00
CA SER A 81 15.10 -1.62 8.38
C SER A 81 16.21 -1.64 9.43
N LYS A 82 17.26 -2.47 9.21
CA LYS A 82 18.42 -2.56 10.13
C LYS A 82 19.45 -1.46 9.92
N TYR A 83 19.56 -0.92 8.69
CA TYR A 83 20.60 0.03 8.33
C TYR A 83 20.09 1.46 8.33
N LEU A 84 18.87 1.70 7.88
CA LEU A 84 18.29 3.05 7.74
C LEU A 84 18.08 3.75 9.09
N ASP A 85 17.86 3.00 10.15
CA ASP A 85 17.75 3.55 11.52
C ASP A 85 19.09 4.06 12.08
N ARG A 86 20.23 3.82 11.39
CA ARG A 86 21.55 4.35 11.77
C ARG A 86 21.84 5.71 11.15
N PHE A 87 21.04 6.16 10.19
CA PHE A 87 21.24 7.39 9.45
C PHE A 87 20.18 8.42 9.85
N ASP A 88 20.56 9.68 9.75
CA ASP A 88 19.60 10.78 9.83
C ASP A 88 18.47 10.61 8.80
N ARG A 89 17.21 10.80 9.23
CA ARG A 89 16.02 10.59 8.36
C ARG A 89 16.05 11.48 7.12
N ARG A 90 16.54 12.71 7.22
CA ARG A 90 16.68 13.63 6.07
C ARG A 90 17.63 13.06 5.02
N THR A 91 18.82 12.64 5.45
CA THR A 91 19.84 12.08 4.57
C THR A 91 19.37 10.77 3.95
N ALA A 92 18.80 9.86 4.76
CA ALA A 92 18.25 8.60 4.28
C ALA A 92 17.15 8.83 3.22
N LEU A 93 16.17 9.70 3.51
CA LEU A 93 15.11 10.01 2.55
C LEU A 93 15.66 10.66 1.28
N GLY A 94 16.61 11.57 1.39
CA GLY A 94 17.25 12.23 0.24
C GLY A 94 17.96 11.24 -0.69
N VAL A 95 18.74 10.30 -0.14
CA VAL A 95 19.42 9.25 -0.91
C VAL A 95 18.41 8.31 -1.58
N LEU A 96 17.37 7.92 -0.85
CA LEU A 96 16.34 7.02 -1.37
C LEU A 96 15.53 7.68 -2.51
N ILE A 97 15.16 8.96 -2.38
CA ILE A 97 14.49 9.70 -3.44
C ILE A 97 15.42 9.89 -4.64
N ALA A 98 16.68 10.25 -4.41
CA ALA A 98 17.67 10.39 -5.51
C ALA A 98 17.84 9.09 -6.29
N GLY A 99 17.94 7.96 -5.59
CA GLY A 99 17.99 6.62 -6.21
C GLY A 99 16.72 6.27 -6.98
N LEU A 100 15.55 6.62 -6.43
CA LEU A 100 14.26 6.42 -7.10
C LEU A 100 14.16 7.28 -8.38
N VAL A 101 14.53 8.55 -8.33
CA VAL A 101 14.59 9.47 -9.47
C VAL A 101 15.52 8.94 -10.56
N PHE A 102 16.73 8.51 -10.16
CA PHE A 102 17.70 7.94 -11.07
C PHE A 102 17.16 6.68 -11.77
N SER A 103 16.60 5.75 -11.01
CA SER A 103 16.04 4.50 -11.56
C SER A 103 14.82 4.75 -12.43
N THR A 104 13.97 5.72 -12.08
CA THR A 104 12.84 6.15 -12.91
C THR A 104 13.29 6.76 -14.22
N ALA A 105 14.30 7.64 -14.20
CA ALA A 105 14.89 8.19 -15.42
C ALA A 105 15.54 7.09 -16.29
N LEU A 106 16.23 6.13 -15.65
CA LEU A 106 16.82 4.98 -16.33
C LEU A 106 15.76 4.13 -17.07
N ALA A 107 14.57 3.94 -16.47
CA ALA A 107 13.46 3.27 -17.14
C ALA A 107 13.03 3.97 -18.43
N GLY A 108 13.07 5.33 -18.46
CA GLY A 108 12.81 6.11 -19.67
C GLY A 108 13.83 5.90 -20.79
N PHE A 109 15.06 5.46 -20.47
CA PHE A 109 16.10 5.14 -21.44
C PHE A 109 16.15 3.66 -21.83
N ALA A 110 15.27 2.82 -21.32
CA ALA A 110 15.27 1.39 -21.58
C ALA A 110 15.14 1.09 -23.09
N LYS A 111 15.97 0.14 -23.58
CA LYS A 111 16.01 -0.29 -24.97
C LYS A 111 15.49 -1.71 -25.18
N ASP A 112 15.40 -2.48 -24.12
CA ASP A 112 14.94 -3.87 -24.10
C ASP A 112 14.33 -4.22 -22.73
N LEU A 113 13.76 -5.42 -22.62
CA LEU A 113 13.18 -5.93 -21.37
C LEU A 113 14.21 -5.97 -20.23
N ALA A 114 15.46 -6.35 -20.50
CA ALA A 114 16.48 -6.52 -19.46
C ALA A 114 16.85 -5.17 -18.81
N THR A 115 17.04 -4.12 -19.63
CA THR A 115 17.33 -2.77 -19.15
C THR A 115 16.14 -2.17 -18.40
N LEU A 116 14.90 -2.40 -18.88
CA LEU A 116 13.71 -1.96 -18.17
C LEU A 116 13.56 -2.70 -16.84
N MET A 117 13.77 -4.02 -16.80
CA MET A 117 13.76 -4.80 -15.55
C MET A 117 14.82 -4.34 -14.55
N ALA A 118 16.05 -4.07 -15.02
CA ALA A 118 17.12 -3.54 -14.17
C ALA A 118 16.71 -2.20 -13.52
N ALA A 119 16.13 -1.30 -14.31
CA ALA A 119 15.58 -0.04 -13.79
C ALA A 119 14.46 -0.28 -12.76
N ARG A 120 13.57 -1.26 -12.99
CA ARG A 120 12.49 -1.63 -12.06
C ARG A 120 13.01 -2.20 -10.75
N VAL A 121 14.04 -3.07 -10.81
CA VAL A 121 14.72 -3.61 -9.62
C VAL A 121 15.34 -2.47 -8.79
N LEU A 122 16.06 -1.56 -9.45
CA LEU A 122 16.64 -0.39 -8.78
C LEU A 122 15.54 0.49 -8.16
N ALA A 123 14.46 0.76 -8.90
CA ALA A 123 13.34 1.54 -8.38
C ALA A 123 12.72 0.91 -7.12
N GLY A 124 12.58 -0.42 -7.07
CA GLY A 124 12.10 -1.13 -5.89
C GLY A 124 13.09 -1.06 -4.71
N ILE A 125 14.40 -1.16 -4.96
CA ILE A 125 15.44 -1.04 -3.93
C ILE A 125 15.36 0.32 -3.21
N PHE A 126 15.08 1.39 -3.93
CA PHE A 126 14.98 2.72 -3.35
C PHE A 126 13.56 3.08 -2.91
N GLY A 127 12.53 2.71 -3.68
CA GLY A 127 11.15 3.09 -3.46
C GLY A 127 10.50 2.41 -2.23
N GLY A 128 10.76 1.12 -2.02
CA GLY A 128 10.25 0.39 -0.85
C GLY A 128 10.69 1.04 0.46
N PRO A 129 12.00 1.19 0.71
CA PRO A 129 12.50 1.89 1.90
C PRO A 129 12.10 3.37 1.97
N ALA A 130 11.98 4.09 0.84
CA ALA A 130 11.56 5.50 0.83
C ALA A 130 10.18 5.70 1.47
N SER A 131 9.21 4.84 1.15
CA SER A 131 7.89 4.85 1.80
C SER A 131 8.00 4.64 3.31
N SER A 132 8.82 3.69 3.75
CA SER A 132 8.99 3.38 5.17
C SER A 132 9.62 4.55 5.94
N VAL A 133 10.67 5.16 5.38
CA VAL A 133 11.33 6.33 5.99
C VAL A 133 10.40 7.55 6.01
N ALA A 134 9.62 7.78 4.95
CA ALA A 134 8.64 8.85 4.89
C ALA A 134 7.58 8.73 6.01
N LEU A 135 7.06 7.52 6.26
CA LEU A 135 6.13 7.27 7.36
C LEU A 135 6.80 7.37 8.73
N ALA A 136 8.07 6.97 8.84
CA ALA A 136 8.85 7.13 10.08
C ALA A 136 9.05 8.60 10.44
N VAL A 137 9.32 9.48 9.46
CA VAL A 137 9.40 10.94 9.69
C VAL A 137 8.11 11.47 10.34
N ILE A 138 6.93 11.02 9.87
CA ILE A 138 5.65 11.40 10.50
C ILE A 138 5.57 10.90 11.94
N ALA A 139 6.02 9.67 12.19
CA ALA A 139 5.99 9.08 13.52
C ALA A 139 6.94 9.80 14.51
N ASP A 140 8.08 10.30 14.01
CA ASP A 140 9.09 10.97 14.82
C ASP A 140 8.71 12.42 15.14
N VAL A 141 8.01 13.11 14.22
CA VAL A 141 7.78 14.56 14.28
C VAL A 141 6.37 14.91 14.78
N VAL A 142 5.35 14.14 14.38
CA VAL A 142 3.96 14.48 14.69
C VAL A 142 3.54 13.91 16.05
N PRO A 143 2.99 14.73 16.97
CA PRO A 143 2.49 14.27 18.25
C PRO A 143 1.51 13.09 18.11
N SER A 144 1.59 12.12 19.03
CA SER A 144 0.81 10.88 18.98
C SER A 144 -0.70 11.11 18.84
N ARG A 145 -1.24 12.18 19.44
CA ARG A 145 -2.66 12.56 19.37
C ARG A 145 -3.11 12.89 17.92
N ARG A 146 -2.23 13.44 17.08
CA ARG A 146 -2.54 13.90 15.71
C ARG A 146 -1.94 12.99 14.63
N ARG A 147 -1.13 12.01 15.02
CA ARG A 147 -0.41 11.12 14.11
C ARG A 147 -1.32 10.35 13.14
N GLY A 148 -2.49 9.92 13.61
CA GLY A 148 -3.48 9.25 12.76
C GLY A 148 -3.99 10.14 11.63
N GLN A 149 -4.26 11.42 11.92
CA GLN A 149 -4.68 12.41 10.91
C GLN A 149 -3.55 12.69 9.90
N ALA A 150 -2.32 12.82 10.38
CA ALA A 150 -1.15 13.02 9.54
C ALA A 150 -0.91 11.85 8.58
N LEU A 151 -0.97 10.62 9.08
CA LEU A 151 -0.88 9.41 8.25
C LEU A 151 -2.01 9.34 7.21
N GLY A 152 -3.24 9.71 7.59
CA GLY A 152 -4.36 9.80 6.65
C GLY A 152 -4.11 10.80 5.52
N MET A 153 -3.47 11.95 5.83
CA MET A 153 -3.08 12.94 4.82
C MET A 153 -2.00 12.38 3.88
N VAL A 154 -0.97 11.72 4.41
CA VAL A 154 0.09 11.10 3.61
C VAL A 154 -0.47 10.00 2.70
N MET A 155 -1.41 9.20 3.20
CA MET A 155 -2.10 8.19 2.40
C MET A 155 -2.97 8.79 1.28
N SER A 156 -3.36 10.07 1.36
CA SER A 156 -4.05 10.75 0.26
C SER A 156 -3.16 10.89 -1.00
N GLY A 157 -1.83 10.83 -0.85
CA GLY A 157 -0.89 10.77 -1.97
C GLY A 157 -1.13 9.55 -2.87
N PHE A 158 -1.49 8.39 -2.28
CA PHE A 158 -1.87 7.21 -3.07
C PHE A 158 -3.12 7.47 -3.92
N ALA A 159 -4.15 8.08 -3.31
CA ALA A 159 -5.39 8.41 -4.02
C ALA A 159 -5.15 9.42 -5.14
N ALA A 160 -4.33 10.45 -4.88
CA ALA A 160 -3.96 11.44 -5.88
C ALA A 160 -3.17 10.82 -7.05
N ALA A 161 -2.24 9.89 -6.77
CA ALA A 161 -1.51 9.16 -7.80
C ALA A 161 -2.47 8.32 -8.67
N SER A 162 -3.43 7.62 -8.06
CA SER A 162 -4.40 6.80 -8.77
C SER A 162 -5.38 7.62 -9.63
N VAL A 163 -5.91 8.72 -9.08
CA VAL A 163 -6.97 9.53 -9.73
C VAL A 163 -6.40 10.47 -10.79
N PHE A 164 -5.26 11.10 -10.52
CA PHE A 164 -4.67 12.12 -11.40
C PHE A 164 -3.36 11.66 -12.03
N GLY A 165 -2.48 11.06 -11.24
CA GLY A 165 -1.13 10.71 -11.68
C GLY A 165 -1.14 9.71 -12.82
N VAL A 166 -1.83 8.57 -12.67
CA VAL A 166 -1.89 7.53 -13.70
C VAL A 166 -2.59 8.02 -14.97
N PRO A 167 -3.78 8.64 -14.93
CA PRO A 167 -4.42 9.16 -16.15
C PRO A 167 -3.59 10.20 -16.89
N LEU A 168 -2.96 11.14 -16.18
CA LEU A 168 -2.08 12.14 -16.79
C LEU A 168 -0.85 11.50 -17.43
N SER A 169 -0.27 10.49 -16.79
CA SER A 169 0.86 9.74 -17.34
C SER A 169 0.46 8.98 -18.61
N LEU A 170 -0.72 8.37 -18.64
CA LEU A 170 -1.25 7.69 -19.82
C LEU A 170 -1.54 8.65 -20.97
N GLU A 171 -2.05 9.82 -20.66
CA GLU A 171 -2.29 10.87 -21.67
C GLU A 171 -0.98 11.41 -22.22
N LEU A 172 0.01 11.65 -21.36
CA LEU A 172 1.35 12.06 -21.80
C LEU A 172 2.01 10.99 -22.68
N ALA A 173 1.86 9.71 -22.30
CA ALA A 173 2.35 8.60 -23.11
C ALA A 173 1.66 8.50 -24.46
N ARG A 174 0.36 8.83 -24.55
CA ARG A 174 -0.40 8.84 -25.78
C ARG A 174 0.02 9.97 -26.72
N GLN A 175 0.31 11.16 -26.17
CA GLN A 175 0.66 12.37 -26.96
C GLN A 175 2.12 12.35 -27.42
N VAL A 176 3.04 11.81 -26.65
CA VAL A 176 4.46 11.83 -26.94
C VAL A 176 4.99 10.42 -27.19
N ASN A 177 5.20 9.65 -26.14
CA ASN A 177 5.57 8.24 -26.13
C ASN A 177 5.54 7.70 -24.69
N TRP A 178 5.67 6.39 -24.50
CA TRP A 178 5.64 5.73 -23.19
C TRP A 178 6.82 6.12 -22.27
N ARG A 179 7.91 6.68 -22.80
CA ARG A 179 9.08 7.14 -22.03
C ARG A 179 8.83 8.47 -21.33
N ALA A 180 8.01 9.34 -21.93
CA ALA A 180 7.73 10.67 -21.41
C ALA A 180 7.19 10.70 -19.97
N PRO A 181 6.26 9.83 -19.55
CA PRO A 181 5.83 9.74 -18.16
C PRO A 181 6.97 9.47 -17.17
N PHE A 182 7.93 8.60 -17.52
CA PHE A 182 9.08 8.32 -16.64
C PHE A 182 9.95 9.55 -16.43
N PHE A 183 10.22 10.30 -17.48
CA PHE A 183 10.97 11.56 -17.36
C PHE A 183 10.19 12.62 -16.57
N ALA A 184 8.87 12.72 -16.77
CA ALA A 184 8.03 13.65 -16.04
C ALA A 184 8.00 13.32 -14.53
N VAL A 185 7.85 12.03 -14.18
CA VAL A 185 7.89 11.56 -12.78
C VAL A 185 9.27 11.75 -12.18
N ALA A 186 10.34 11.49 -12.93
CA ALA A 186 11.71 11.70 -12.47
C ALA A 186 11.98 13.19 -12.20
N LEU A 187 11.54 14.09 -13.09
CA LEU A 187 11.68 15.54 -12.90
C LEU A 187 10.91 16.04 -11.68
N LEU A 188 9.67 15.58 -11.52
CA LEU A 188 8.87 15.90 -10.34
C LEU A 188 9.50 15.34 -9.06
N GLY A 189 10.01 14.12 -9.12
CA GLY A 189 10.74 13.48 -8.03
C GLY A 189 12.01 14.22 -7.64
N LEU A 190 12.74 14.73 -8.64
CA LEU A 190 13.92 15.57 -8.40
C LEU A 190 13.55 16.86 -7.67
N ALA A 191 12.50 17.55 -8.12
CA ALA A 191 12.03 18.77 -7.47
C ALA A 191 11.61 18.53 -6.00
N VAL A 192 10.86 17.47 -5.76
CA VAL A 192 10.44 17.06 -4.39
C VAL A 192 11.64 16.62 -3.55
N GLY A 193 12.61 15.90 -4.14
CA GLY A 193 13.84 15.49 -3.46
C GLY A 193 14.72 16.67 -3.04
N ILE A 194 14.90 17.66 -3.92
CA ILE A 194 15.61 18.90 -3.61
C ILE A 194 14.88 19.63 -2.47
N PHE A 195 13.55 19.78 -2.57
CA PHE A 195 12.76 20.41 -1.53
C PHE A 195 12.85 19.65 -0.19
N ALA A 196 12.88 18.32 -0.23
CA ALA A 196 13.06 17.49 0.97
C ALA A 196 14.42 17.75 1.65
N ILE A 197 15.51 17.72 0.88
CA ILE A 197 16.86 17.90 1.44
C ILE A 197 17.05 19.34 1.97
N THR A 198 16.48 20.34 1.32
CA THR A 198 16.64 21.74 1.72
C THR A 198 15.74 22.17 2.88
N SER A 199 14.54 21.54 3.01
CA SER A 199 13.53 21.99 3.97
C SER A 199 13.46 21.13 5.24
N LEU A 200 13.80 19.82 5.17
CA LEU A 200 13.80 18.97 6.36
C LEU A 200 14.97 19.31 7.30
N PRO A 201 14.73 19.46 8.60
CA PRO A 201 15.80 19.52 9.58
C PRO A 201 16.46 18.16 9.77
N GLU A 202 17.60 18.12 10.42
CA GLU A 202 18.21 16.86 10.85
C GLU A 202 17.32 16.17 11.89
N LEU A 203 16.97 14.92 11.65
CA LEU A 203 16.07 14.12 12.48
C LEU A 203 16.83 12.90 13.02
N ARG A 204 17.57 13.10 14.14
CA ARG A 204 18.46 12.09 14.78
C ARG A 204 17.90 11.51 16.07
N LEU A 205 16.72 11.93 16.54
CA LEU A 205 16.15 11.53 17.83
C LEU A 205 16.02 10.00 17.99
N HIS A 206 15.69 9.29 16.93
CA HIS A 206 15.55 7.83 16.93
C HIS A 206 16.89 7.08 17.12
N MET A 207 18.03 7.71 16.81
CA MET A 207 19.37 7.07 16.90
C MET A 207 19.80 6.84 18.35
N HIS A 208 19.20 7.56 19.30
CA HIS A 208 19.52 7.49 20.73
C HIS A 208 18.53 6.61 21.52
N ALA A 209 17.47 6.12 20.86
CA ALA A 209 16.53 5.22 21.51
C ALA A 209 17.16 3.81 21.63
N PRO A 210 17.19 3.21 22.84
CA PRO A 210 17.63 1.83 22.99
C PRO A 210 16.72 0.92 22.17
N GLY A 211 17.24 0.39 21.07
CA GLY A 211 16.49 -0.56 20.26
C GLY A 211 16.37 -1.87 21.02
N GLU A 212 15.21 -2.15 21.60
CA GLU A 212 14.90 -3.50 22.04
C GLU A 212 14.97 -4.46 20.85
N ARG A 213 16.04 -5.25 20.84
CA ARG A 213 16.26 -6.33 19.85
C ARG A 213 15.34 -7.53 20.15
N ALA A 214 14.02 -7.32 20.25
CA ALA A 214 13.12 -8.45 20.32
C ALA A 214 13.15 -9.21 18.99
N ARG A 215 13.30 -10.53 19.09
CA ARG A 215 13.45 -11.40 17.91
C ARG A 215 12.18 -11.36 17.09
N ILE A 216 12.29 -11.10 15.77
CA ILE A 216 11.18 -11.11 14.81
C ILE A 216 10.43 -12.46 14.88
N PHE A 217 11.11 -13.55 15.23
CA PHE A 217 10.56 -14.89 15.35
C PHE A 217 9.55 -15.04 16.49
N ASP A 218 9.67 -14.28 17.57
CA ASP A 218 8.72 -14.36 18.70
C ASP A 218 7.34 -13.85 18.29
N PHE A 219 7.31 -12.92 17.36
CA PHE A 219 6.10 -12.36 16.75
C PHE A 219 5.35 -13.34 15.83
N LEU A 220 6.09 -14.17 15.11
CA LEU A 220 5.50 -15.17 14.20
C LEU A 220 4.79 -16.29 14.96
N GLY A 221 5.05 -16.45 16.26
CA GLY A 221 4.31 -17.38 17.12
C GLY A 221 2.88 -16.96 17.45
N GLU A 222 2.55 -15.66 17.26
CA GLU A 222 1.22 -15.16 17.57
C GLU A 222 0.19 -15.46 16.49
N ARG A 223 -0.86 -16.23 16.84
CA ARG A 223 -1.93 -16.62 15.90
C ARG A 223 -2.58 -15.42 15.18
N ALA A 224 -2.81 -14.30 15.91
CA ALA A 224 -3.41 -13.12 15.30
C ALA A 224 -2.52 -12.50 14.22
N VAL A 225 -1.20 -12.45 14.45
CA VAL A 225 -0.21 -11.96 13.49
C VAL A 225 -0.16 -12.89 12.27
N MET A 226 -0.10 -14.21 12.48
CA MET A 226 -0.08 -15.19 11.38
C MET A 226 -1.30 -15.08 10.48
N PHE A 227 -2.51 -15.03 11.05
CA PHE A 227 -3.74 -14.88 10.28
C PHE A 227 -3.80 -13.50 9.58
N SER A 228 -3.29 -12.45 10.21
CA SER A 228 -3.18 -11.12 9.62
C SER A 228 -2.24 -11.10 8.41
N LEU A 229 -1.07 -11.73 8.51
CA LEU A 229 -0.13 -11.89 7.40
C LEU A 229 -0.72 -12.76 6.29
N GLY A 230 -1.42 -13.85 6.63
CA GLY A 230 -2.14 -14.68 5.67
C GLY A 230 -3.24 -13.92 4.93
N ALA A 231 -3.98 -13.05 5.61
CA ALA A 231 -4.99 -12.19 5.00
C ALA A 231 -4.35 -11.18 4.02
N THR A 232 -3.22 -10.58 4.41
CA THR A 232 -2.45 -9.69 3.54
C THR A 232 -1.90 -10.42 2.32
N PHE A 233 -1.31 -11.59 2.53
CA PHE A 233 -0.86 -12.45 1.43
C PHE A 233 -1.99 -12.75 0.46
N SER A 234 -3.14 -13.18 0.97
CA SER A 234 -4.31 -13.53 0.18
C SER A 234 -4.83 -12.36 -0.68
N VAL A 235 -4.99 -11.17 -0.10
CA VAL A 235 -5.50 -10.00 -0.84
C VAL A 235 -4.50 -9.51 -1.88
N MET A 236 -3.20 -9.57 -1.57
CA MET A 236 -2.15 -9.14 -2.50
C MET A 236 -2.01 -10.11 -3.66
N VAL A 237 -1.88 -11.42 -3.40
CA VAL A 237 -1.79 -12.42 -4.48
C VAL A 237 -3.01 -12.34 -5.39
N SER A 238 -4.23 -12.33 -4.83
CA SER A 238 -5.45 -12.26 -5.64
C SER A 238 -5.53 -11.02 -6.53
N SER A 239 -5.05 -9.88 -6.05
CA SER A 239 -5.06 -8.64 -6.83
C SER A 239 -3.93 -8.59 -7.86
N PHE A 240 -2.71 -8.94 -7.45
CA PHE A 240 -1.52 -8.82 -8.31
C PHE A 240 -1.36 -9.93 -9.35
N CYS A 241 -2.11 -11.03 -9.27
CA CYS A 241 -2.27 -11.95 -10.39
C CYS A 241 -2.93 -11.26 -11.60
N ILE A 242 -3.85 -10.31 -11.36
CA ILE A 242 -4.66 -9.65 -12.38
C ILE A 242 -4.07 -8.30 -12.80
N ILE A 243 -3.74 -7.43 -11.82
CA ILE A 243 -3.40 -6.01 -12.05
C ILE A 243 -2.33 -5.79 -13.12
N PRO A 244 -1.17 -6.49 -13.15
CA PRO A 244 -0.13 -6.22 -14.14
C PRO A 244 -0.58 -6.42 -15.59
N ASN A 245 -1.51 -7.35 -15.79
CA ASN A 245 -1.95 -7.77 -17.13
C ASN A 245 -3.33 -7.19 -17.51
N LEU A 246 -3.98 -6.46 -16.58
CA LEU A 246 -5.36 -5.97 -16.75
C LEU A 246 -5.50 -5.03 -17.95
N SER A 247 -4.58 -4.08 -18.10
CA SER A 247 -4.59 -3.13 -19.22
C SER A 247 -4.40 -3.83 -20.55
N ALA A 248 -3.47 -4.79 -20.63
CA ALA A 248 -3.23 -5.59 -21.82
C ALA A 248 -4.47 -6.43 -22.20
N TYR A 249 -5.09 -7.09 -21.20
CA TYR A 249 -6.29 -7.87 -21.42
C TYR A 249 -7.46 -7.02 -21.95
N LEU A 250 -7.69 -5.86 -21.35
CA LEU A 250 -8.76 -4.96 -21.80
C LEU A 250 -8.54 -4.47 -23.23
N GLN A 251 -7.30 -4.16 -23.62
CA GLN A 251 -7.00 -3.70 -24.97
C GLN A 251 -7.03 -4.84 -26.00
N HIS A 252 -6.34 -5.95 -25.74
CA HIS A 252 -6.15 -7.02 -26.74
C HIS A 252 -7.27 -8.06 -26.76
N ASN A 253 -7.86 -8.39 -25.59
CA ASN A 253 -8.93 -9.38 -25.53
C ASN A 253 -10.33 -8.74 -25.60
N CYS A 254 -10.54 -7.59 -24.94
CA CYS A 254 -11.84 -6.92 -24.93
C CYS A 254 -11.98 -5.84 -26.02
N GLY A 255 -10.90 -5.50 -26.74
CA GLY A 255 -10.91 -4.46 -27.78
C GLY A 255 -11.10 -3.04 -27.26
N TYR A 256 -10.72 -2.78 -25.99
CA TYR A 256 -10.86 -1.44 -25.41
C TYR A 256 -9.84 -0.47 -26.03
N PRO A 257 -10.29 0.69 -26.55
CA PRO A 257 -9.39 1.60 -27.28
C PRO A 257 -8.28 2.17 -26.39
N ARG A 258 -7.01 2.12 -26.85
CA ARG A 258 -5.87 2.74 -26.17
C ARG A 258 -6.11 4.23 -25.86
N SER A 259 -6.79 4.94 -26.77
CA SER A 259 -7.11 6.37 -26.60
C SER A 259 -8.02 6.68 -25.42
N GLN A 260 -8.81 5.72 -24.97
CA GLN A 260 -9.73 5.86 -23.83
C GLN A 260 -9.18 5.32 -22.52
N LEU A 261 -7.96 4.78 -22.51
CA LEU A 261 -7.38 4.14 -21.33
C LEU A 261 -7.18 5.14 -20.20
N SER A 262 -6.76 6.37 -20.49
CA SER A 262 -6.64 7.46 -19.50
C SER A 262 -7.98 7.73 -18.80
N PHE A 263 -9.07 7.76 -19.55
CA PHE A 263 -10.41 7.95 -19.02
C PHE A 263 -10.87 6.74 -18.16
N LEU A 264 -10.56 5.52 -18.59
CA LEU A 264 -10.83 4.30 -17.81
C LEU A 264 -10.18 4.37 -16.41
N TYR A 265 -8.89 4.71 -16.35
CA TYR A 265 -8.16 4.82 -15.09
C TYR A 265 -8.62 6.02 -14.25
N LEU A 266 -9.02 7.14 -14.87
CA LEU A 266 -9.59 8.28 -14.16
C LEU A 266 -10.89 7.88 -13.44
N ILE A 267 -11.81 7.22 -14.14
CA ILE A 267 -13.08 6.78 -13.55
C ILE A 267 -12.84 5.72 -12.49
N GLY A 268 -12.05 4.67 -12.79
CA GLY A 268 -11.75 3.61 -11.83
C GLY A 268 -11.03 4.11 -10.57
N GLY A 269 -10.06 5.02 -10.73
CA GLY A 269 -9.37 5.69 -9.63
C GLY A 269 -10.33 6.53 -8.78
N SER A 270 -11.21 7.32 -9.42
CA SER A 270 -12.23 8.12 -8.74
C SER A 270 -13.21 7.23 -7.96
N VAL A 271 -13.67 6.14 -8.54
CA VAL A 271 -14.51 5.15 -7.87
C VAL A 271 -13.79 4.56 -6.66
N SER A 272 -12.54 4.14 -6.82
CA SER A 272 -11.73 3.61 -5.70
C SER A 272 -11.58 4.63 -4.58
N PHE A 273 -11.34 5.90 -4.92
CA PHE A 273 -11.22 6.99 -3.93
C PHE A 273 -12.52 7.19 -3.15
N VAL A 274 -13.66 7.33 -3.85
CA VAL A 274 -14.97 7.53 -3.21
C VAL A 274 -15.31 6.33 -2.33
N VAL A 275 -15.14 5.12 -2.85
CA VAL A 275 -15.42 3.87 -2.12
C VAL A 275 -14.55 3.77 -0.86
N THR A 276 -13.27 4.10 -0.94
CA THR A 276 -12.36 4.10 0.23
C THR A 276 -12.88 5.03 1.33
N ARG A 277 -13.36 6.22 0.97
CA ARG A 277 -13.91 7.21 1.92
C ARG A 277 -15.21 6.74 2.56
N VAL A 278 -16.12 6.20 1.76
CA VAL A 278 -17.44 5.75 2.21
C VAL A 278 -17.32 4.48 3.05
N VAL A 279 -16.55 3.51 2.57
CA VAL A 279 -16.43 2.20 3.22
C VAL A 279 -15.72 2.28 4.57
N GLY A 280 -14.81 3.24 4.79
CA GLY A 280 -14.16 3.43 6.09
C GLY A 280 -15.18 3.54 7.24
N GLY A 281 -16.23 4.36 7.07
CA GLY A 281 -17.30 4.49 8.06
C GLY A 281 -18.21 3.25 8.18
N TYR A 282 -18.38 2.49 7.10
CA TYR A 282 -19.14 1.24 7.12
C TYR A 282 -18.40 0.12 7.83
N VAL A 283 -17.09 0.00 7.62
CA VAL A 283 -16.24 -1.00 8.29
C VAL A 283 -16.32 -0.86 9.81
N ASP A 284 -16.38 0.37 10.31
CA ASP A 284 -16.52 0.62 11.75
C ASP A 284 -17.89 0.19 12.30
N ARG A 285 -18.95 0.23 11.48
CA ARG A 285 -20.32 -0.14 11.86
C ARG A 285 -20.63 -1.62 11.72
N ILE A 286 -20.31 -2.22 10.57
CA ILE A 286 -20.69 -3.62 10.25
C ILE A 286 -19.56 -4.63 10.53
N GLY A 287 -18.35 -4.14 10.79
CA GLY A 287 -17.17 -4.94 11.05
C GLY A 287 -16.33 -5.23 9.81
N ALA A 288 -15.03 -5.41 10.01
CA ALA A 288 -14.06 -5.61 8.93
C ALA A 288 -14.28 -6.93 8.16
N THR A 289 -14.60 -8.01 8.86
CA THR A 289 -14.85 -9.33 8.25
C THR A 289 -16.03 -9.31 7.29
N ARG A 290 -17.17 -8.69 7.68
CA ARG A 290 -18.36 -8.60 6.82
C ARG A 290 -18.09 -7.70 5.61
N SER A 291 -17.43 -6.57 5.82
CA SER A 291 -17.04 -5.66 4.73
C SER A 291 -16.11 -6.36 3.74
N ALA A 292 -15.14 -7.14 4.21
CA ALA A 292 -14.25 -7.94 3.36
C ALA A 292 -15.01 -9.02 2.57
N ALA A 293 -16.03 -9.64 3.18
CA ALA A 293 -16.87 -10.60 2.49
C ALA A 293 -17.65 -9.96 1.32
N VAL A 294 -18.22 -8.77 1.54
CA VAL A 294 -18.88 -7.99 0.48
C VAL A 294 -17.88 -7.61 -0.62
N GLY A 295 -16.69 -7.10 -0.25
CA GLY A 295 -15.66 -6.74 -1.22
C GLY A 295 -15.15 -7.95 -2.01
N SER A 296 -14.93 -9.11 -1.35
CA SER A 296 -14.52 -10.35 -2.01
C SER A 296 -15.63 -10.91 -2.91
N GLY A 297 -16.89 -10.86 -2.47
CA GLY A 297 -18.04 -11.26 -3.28
C GLY A 297 -18.17 -10.42 -4.55
N LEU A 298 -18.04 -9.09 -4.44
CA LEU A 298 -18.05 -8.19 -5.59
C LEU A 298 -16.86 -8.46 -6.52
N PHE A 299 -15.67 -8.73 -5.96
CA PHE A 299 -14.47 -9.06 -6.73
C PHE A 299 -14.68 -10.35 -7.56
N VAL A 300 -15.18 -11.39 -6.92
CA VAL A 300 -15.51 -12.67 -7.58
C VAL A 300 -16.58 -12.49 -8.64
N LEU A 301 -17.63 -11.71 -8.34
CA LEU A 301 -18.73 -11.41 -9.27
C LEU A 301 -18.24 -10.70 -10.55
N VAL A 302 -17.18 -9.92 -10.46
CA VAL A 302 -16.57 -9.27 -11.65
C VAL A 302 -15.64 -10.23 -12.38
N LEU A 303 -14.79 -10.97 -11.65
CA LEU A 303 -13.76 -11.82 -12.25
C LEU A 303 -14.35 -12.99 -13.05
N ILE A 304 -15.37 -13.64 -12.52
CA ILE A 304 -15.95 -14.84 -13.14
C ILE A 304 -16.51 -14.53 -14.54
N PRO A 305 -17.43 -13.57 -14.74
CA PRO A 305 -17.95 -13.30 -16.09
C PRO A 305 -16.89 -12.75 -17.04
N VAL A 306 -16.04 -11.82 -16.57
CA VAL A 306 -15.11 -11.10 -17.45
C VAL A 306 -13.92 -11.96 -17.86
N PHE A 307 -13.34 -12.72 -16.93
CA PHE A 307 -12.06 -13.40 -17.15
C PHE A 307 -12.18 -14.93 -17.26
N ILE A 308 -13.21 -15.55 -16.66
CA ILE A 308 -13.40 -17.02 -16.75
C ILE A 308 -14.32 -17.37 -17.93
N PHE A 309 -15.46 -16.68 -18.04
CA PHE A 309 -16.40 -16.94 -19.13
C PHE A 309 -16.19 -16.06 -20.36
N GLU A 310 -15.25 -15.11 -20.29
CA GLU A 310 -14.91 -14.17 -21.37
C GLU A 310 -16.15 -13.47 -21.98
N GLN A 311 -17.16 -13.25 -21.16
CA GLN A 311 -18.42 -12.66 -21.57
C GLN A 311 -18.28 -11.15 -21.75
N ARG A 312 -18.67 -10.65 -22.93
CA ARG A 312 -18.55 -9.23 -23.31
C ARG A 312 -19.80 -8.38 -23.00
N TRP A 313 -20.78 -8.91 -22.26
CA TRP A 313 -22.00 -8.16 -21.92
C TRP A 313 -21.74 -7.04 -20.91
N LEU A 314 -20.70 -7.15 -20.08
CA LEU A 314 -20.28 -6.09 -19.15
C LEU A 314 -19.31 -5.16 -19.86
N SER A 315 -19.61 -3.85 -19.92
CA SER A 315 -18.68 -2.90 -20.51
C SER A 315 -17.35 -2.88 -19.75
N SER A 316 -16.23 -2.75 -20.47
CA SER A 316 -14.89 -2.70 -19.87
C SER A 316 -14.77 -1.61 -18.81
N LEU A 317 -15.44 -0.47 -19.00
CA LEU A 317 -15.45 0.63 -18.04
C LEU A 317 -16.15 0.23 -16.74
N LEU A 318 -17.30 -0.43 -16.81
CA LEU A 318 -18.04 -0.88 -15.63
C LEU A 318 -17.28 -2.00 -14.91
N ALA A 319 -16.76 -2.98 -15.64
CA ALA A 319 -15.95 -4.08 -15.11
C ALA A 319 -14.74 -3.57 -14.37
N PHE A 320 -13.99 -2.63 -14.96
CA PHE A 320 -12.82 -2.00 -14.32
C PHE A 320 -13.20 -1.20 -13.09
N SER A 321 -14.27 -0.41 -13.16
CA SER A 321 -14.75 0.39 -12.02
C SER A 321 -15.20 -0.47 -10.85
N LEU A 322 -15.92 -1.56 -11.10
CA LEU A 322 -16.34 -2.52 -10.06
C LEU A 322 -15.13 -3.28 -9.48
N PHE A 323 -14.14 -3.64 -10.33
CA PHE A 323 -12.88 -4.24 -9.88
C PHE A 323 -12.14 -3.31 -8.92
N MET A 324 -12.04 -2.01 -9.26
CA MET A 324 -11.42 -1.00 -8.42
C MET A 324 -12.18 -0.79 -7.11
N ALA A 325 -13.52 -0.75 -7.16
CA ALA A 325 -14.37 -0.68 -5.97
C ALA A 325 -14.16 -1.88 -5.04
N ALA A 326 -14.20 -3.09 -5.60
CA ALA A 326 -14.01 -4.32 -4.84
C ALA A 326 -12.63 -4.38 -4.16
N THR A 327 -11.59 -3.99 -4.89
CA THR A 327 -10.22 -3.91 -4.38
C THR A 327 -10.11 -2.88 -3.25
N ALA A 328 -10.75 -1.71 -3.39
CA ALA A 328 -10.78 -0.68 -2.35
C ALA A 328 -11.47 -1.18 -1.07
N ILE A 329 -12.65 -1.81 -1.18
CA ILE A 329 -13.39 -2.38 -0.04
C ILE A 329 -12.50 -3.38 0.71
N ARG A 330 -11.85 -4.30 -0.01
CA ARG A 330 -10.99 -5.34 0.57
C ARG A 330 -9.77 -4.72 1.30
N ASN A 331 -9.12 -3.73 0.67
CA ASN A 331 -7.96 -3.04 1.26
C ASN A 331 -8.34 -2.25 2.52
N VAL A 332 -9.46 -1.53 2.52
CA VAL A 332 -9.94 -0.82 3.72
C VAL A 332 -10.24 -1.80 4.85
N SER A 333 -10.93 -2.90 4.53
CA SER A 333 -11.31 -3.90 5.52
C SER A 333 -10.10 -4.58 6.18
N ILE A 334 -9.10 -4.97 5.39
CA ILE A 334 -7.90 -5.60 5.92
C ILE A 334 -7.10 -4.62 6.78
N ASN A 335 -6.88 -3.39 6.30
CA ASN A 335 -6.12 -2.38 7.04
C ASN A 335 -6.79 -2.01 8.37
N ALA A 336 -8.12 -1.90 8.41
CA ALA A 336 -8.87 -1.61 9.62
C ALA A 336 -8.71 -2.69 10.69
N LEU A 337 -8.63 -3.97 10.31
CA LEU A 337 -8.49 -5.06 11.28
C LEU A 337 -7.02 -5.31 11.64
N THR A 338 -6.11 -5.33 10.67
CA THR A 338 -4.69 -5.61 10.90
C THR A 338 -4.00 -4.54 11.75
N SER A 339 -4.46 -3.29 11.68
CA SER A 339 -3.98 -2.20 12.55
C SER A 339 -4.33 -2.39 14.04
N ARG A 340 -5.30 -3.26 14.37
CA ARG A 340 -5.72 -3.59 15.73
C ARG A 340 -5.02 -4.81 16.31
N VAL A 341 -4.25 -5.55 15.50
CA VAL A 341 -3.55 -6.77 15.91
C VAL A 341 -2.40 -6.49 16.87
N PRO A 342 -1.47 -5.53 16.58
CA PRO A 342 -0.32 -5.31 17.42
C PRO A 342 -0.65 -4.50 18.68
N GLN A 343 0.05 -4.81 19.77
CA GLN A 343 0.07 -3.96 20.95
C GLN A 343 0.79 -2.61 20.65
N PRO A 344 0.56 -1.55 21.42
CA PRO A 344 1.13 -0.23 21.12
C PRO A 344 2.65 -0.20 20.93
N HIS A 345 3.39 -0.99 21.72
CA HIS A 345 4.86 -1.08 21.64
C HIS A 345 5.37 -1.94 20.46
N GLU A 346 4.48 -2.72 19.84
CA GLU A 346 4.80 -3.66 18.76
C GLU A 346 4.39 -3.16 17.37
N ARG A 347 3.64 -2.05 17.30
CA ARG A 347 3.03 -1.55 16.06
C ARG A 347 4.02 -1.38 14.92
N ALA A 348 5.16 -0.75 15.19
CA ALA A 348 6.16 -0.47 14.15
C ALA A 348 6.68 -1.77 13.51
N ARG A 349 6.98 -2.78 14.34
CA ARG A 349 7.45 -4.09 13.87
C ARG A 349 6.41 -4.84 13.06
N CYS A 350 5.17 -4.87 13.57
CA CYS A 350 4.05 -5.52 12.88
C CYS A 350 3.79 -4.85 11.52
N MET A 351 3.82 -3.51 11.45
CA MET A 351 3.65 -2.77 10.19
C MET A 351 4.79 -3.04 9.20
N SER A 352 6.03 -3.14 9.66
CA SER A 352 7.16 -3.50 8.79
C SER A 352 7.02 -4.92 8.22
N LEU A 353 6.63 -5.88 9.06
CA LEU A 353 6.38 -7.26 8.62
C LEU A 353 5.22 -7.33 7.64
N GLN A 354 4.15 -6.57 7.91
CA GLN A 354 2.99 -6.44 7.03
C GLN A 354 3.39 -5.87 5.67
N SER A 355 4.21 -4.81 5.64
CA SER A 355 4.72 -4.22 4.41
C SER A 355 5.60 -5.19 3.61
N ALA A 356 6.50 -5.92 4.28
CA ALA A 356 7.32 -6.95 3.64
C ALA A 356 6.44 -8.05 3.02
N MET A 357 5.40 -8.51 3.76
CA MET A 357 4.44 -9.49 3.27
C MET A 357 3.65 -8.96 2.06
N GLN A 358 3.22 -7.70 2.08
CA GLN A 358 2.53 -7.06 0.94
C GLN A 358 3.38 -7.11 -0.32
N HIS A 359 4.63 -6.67 -0.23
CA HIS A 359 5.53 -6.65 -1.37
C HIS A 359 5.87 -8.05 -1.88
N MET A 360 6.13 -8.99 -0.97
CA MET A 360 6.44 -10.38 -1.33
C MET A 360 5.24 -11.07 -1.99
N ALA A 361 4.04 -10.89 -1.42
CA ALA A 361 2.82 -11.46 -1.98
C ALA A 361 2.44 -10.83 -3.32
N ALA A 362 2.66 -9.52 -3.49
CA ALA A 362 2.46 -8.83 -4.77
C ALA A 362 3.42 -9.36 -5.85
N ALA A 363 4.71 -9.56 -5.50
CA ALA A 363 5.69 -10.17 -6.40
C ALA A 363 5.29 -11.61 -6.79
N GLY A 364 4.89 -12.41 -5.80
CA GLY A 364 4.41 -13.78 -6.03
C GLY A 364 3.17 -13.83 -6.93
N GLY A 365 2.18 -12.96 -6.68
CA GLY A 365 0.98 -12.85 -7.51
C GLY A 365 1.31 -12.45 -8.96
N ALA A 366 2.14 -11.44 -9.16
CA ALA A 366 2.57 -11.01 -10.48
C ALA A 366 3.34 -12.10 -11.23
N GLY A 367 4.24 -12.83 -10.51
CA GLY A 367 4.97 -13.97 -11.05
C GLY A 367 4.05 -15.13 -11.47
N LEU A 368 3.07 -15.48 -10.62
CA LEU A 368 2.05 -16.49 -10.95
C LEU A 368 1.26 -16.10 -12.20
N GLY A 369 0.86 -14.82 -12.33
CA GLY A 369 0.23 -14.31 -13.52
C GLY A 369 1.09 -14.55 -14.77
N THR A 370 2.36 -14.20 -14.71
CA THR A 370 3.31 -14.40 -15.84
C THR A 370 3.47 -15.86 -16.23
N LEU A 371 3.56 -16.77 -15.26
CA LEU A 371 3.74 -18.21 -15.54
C LEU A 371 2.53 -18.88 -16.18
N LEU A 372 1.34 -18.36 -15.94
CA LEU A 372 0.08 -18.93 -16.41
C LEU A 372 -0.43 -18.30 -17.71
N LEU A 373 0.09 -17.13 -18.05
CA LEU A 373 -0.29 -16.40 -19.27
C LEU A 373 0.62 -16.78 -20.44
N SER A 374 0.03 -16.78 -21.62
CA SER A 374 0.71 -16.94 -22.90
C SER A 374 0.18 -15.92 -23.89
N GLU A 375 0.99 -15.50 -24.82
CA GLU A 375 0.55 -14.69 -25.93
C GLU A 375 0.12 -15.59 -27.09
N LEU A 376 -1.11 -15.42 -27.56
CA LEU A 376 -1.66 -16.17 -28.67
C LEU A 376 -1.24 -15.54 -30.00
N THR A 377 -1.30 -16.31 -31.09
CA THR A 377 -0.91 -15.85 -32.43
C THR A 377 -1.73 -14.65 -32.96
N ASN A 378 -2.89 -14.41 -32.38
CA ASN A 378 -3.73 -13.24 -32.66
C ASN A 378 -3.41 -12.02 -31.79
N GLY A 379 -2.35 -12.06 -30.97
CA GLY A 379 -1.94 -10.99 -30.06
C GLY A 379 -2.79 -10.88 -28.78
N GLN A 380 -3.70 -11.83 -28.53
CA GLN A 380 -4.48 -11.89 -27.30
C GLN A 380 -3.72 -12.60 -26.17
N LEU A 381 -4.09 -12.30 -24.93
CA LEU A 381 -3.59 -13.00 -23.74
C LEU A 381 -4.42 -14.28 -23.52
N GLY A 382 -3.76 -15.45 -23.70
CA GLY A 382 -4.29 -16.74 -23.31
C GLY A 382 -4.00 -17.07 -21.85
N GLY A 383 -4.82 -17.94 -21.24
CA GLY A 383 -4.59 -18.40 -19.86
C GLY A 383 -5.25 -17.52 -18.78
N MET A 384 -5.87 -16.41 -19.14
CA MET A 384 -6.53 -15.50 -18.20
C MET A 384 -7.59 -16.18 -17.31
N PRO A 385 -8.37 -17.18 -17.78
CA PRO A 385 -9.27 -17.94 -16.91
C PRO A 385 -8.57 -18.66 -15.75
N ARG A 386 -7.36 -19.20 -15.98
CA ARG A 386 -6.58 -19.88 -14.92
C ARG A 386 -6.09 -18.87 -13.87
N VAL A 387 -5.60 -17.72 -14.34
CA VAL A 387 -5.16 -16.61 -13.45
C VAL A 387 -6.33 -16.12 -12.62
N ALA A 388 -7.50 -15.92 -13.24
CA ALA A 388 -8.71 -15.49 -12.55
C ALA A 388 -9.20 -16.53 -11.54
N ALA A 389 -9.15 -17.82 -11.84
CA ALA A 389 -9.53 -18.89 -10.92
C ALA A 389 -8.66 -18.87 -9.64
N ILE A 390 -7.35 -18.73 -9.79
CA ILE A 390 -6.42 -18.57 -8.63
C ILE A 390 -6.75 -17.30 -7.85
N SER A 391 -6.96 -16.19 -8.55
CA SER A 391 -7.33 -14.91 -7.94
C SER A 391 -8.62 -15.02 -7.13
N VAL A 392 -9.64 -15.71 -7.65
CA VAL A 392 -10.92 -15.99 -6.98
C VAL A 392 -10.71 -16.87 -5.74
N ALA A 393 -9.89 -17.92 -5.83
CA ALA A 393 -9.61 -18.80 -4.70
C ALA A 393 -8.99 -18.02 -3.52
N PHE A 394 -7.97 -17.20 -3.80
CA PHE A 394 -7.39 -16.33 -2.78
C PHE A 394 -8.36 -15.25 -2.28
N ALA A 395 -9.20 -14.69 -3.14
CA ALA A 395 -10.21 -13.72 -2.73
C ALA A 395 -11.25 -14.33 -1.76
N ALA A 396 -11.62 -15.59 -1.97
CA ALA A 396 -12.55 -16.32 -1.10
C ALA A 396 -11.95 -16.65 0.28
N LEU A 397 -10.61 -16.78 0.39
CA LEU A 397 -9.93 -17.03 1.67
C LEU A 397 -9.92 -15.80 2.59
N LEU A 398 -9.95 -14.59 2.05
CA LEU A 398 -9.81 -13.36 2.81
C LEU A 398 -10.82 -13.21 3.96
N PRO A 399 -12.14 -13.37 3.75
CA PRO A 399 -13.10 -13.23 4.85
C PRO A 399 -12.88 -14.27 5.97
N ALA A 400 -12.51 -15.49 5.63
CA ALA A 400 -12.23 -16.55 6.61
C ALA A 400 -11.00 -16.22 7.47
N LEU A 401 -9.93 -15.72 6.85
CA LEU A 401 -8.72 -15.30 7.56
C LEU A 401 -9.00 -14.10 8.47
N LEU A 402 -9.74 -13.10 8.01
CA LEU A 402 -10.13 -11.96 8.84
C LEU A 402 -11.05 -12.35 9.98
N TRP A 403 -11.95 -13.30 9.77
CA TRP A 403 -12.78 -13.87 10.85
C TRP A 403 -11.92 -14.52 11.94
N GLN A 404 -10.88 -15.27 11.56
CA GLN A 404 -9.94 -15.85 12.53
C GLN A 404 -9.18 -14.76 13.30
N VAL A 405 -8.70 -13.71 12.61
CA VAL A 405 -8.06 -12.56 13.27
C VAL A 405 -9.01 -11.94 14.29
N GLU A 406 -10.25 -11.65 13.89
CA GLU A 406 -11.26 -11.03 14.75
C GLU A 406 -11.58 -11.91 15.95
N ARG A 407 -11.71 -13.23 15.76
CA ARG A 407 -11.93 -14.20 16.81
C ARG A 407 -10.80 -14.19 17.84
N VAL A 408 -9.53 -14.21 17.40
CA VAL A 408 -8.37 -14.19 18.30
C VAL A 408 -8.29 -12.88 19.07
N ILE A 409 -8.56 -11.73 18.42
CA ILE A 409 -8.55 -10.42 19.08
C ILE A 409 -9.65 -10.35 20.16
N ARG A 410 -10.85 -10.88 19.89
CA ARG A 410 -11.94 -10.92 20.86
C ARG A 410 -11.59 -11.76 22.09
N MET A 411 -10.90 -12.90 21.90
CA MET A 411 -10.46 -13.75 23.02
C MET A 411 -9.38 -13.10 23.87
N ARG A 412 -8.60 -12.15 23.34
CA ARG A 412 -7.58 -11.39 24.09
C ARG A 412 -8.15 -10.24 24.93
N ARG A 413 -9.37 -9.76 24.64
CA ARG A 413 -10.03 -8.78 25.51
C ARG A 413 -10.54 -9.51 26.72
N PRO A 414 -10.04 -9.24 27.97
CA PRO A 414 -10.74 -9.67 29.15
C PRO A 414 -12.15 -9.08 29.06
N SER A 415 -13.16 -9.89 29.39
CA SER A 415 -14.52 -9.38 29.60
C SER A 415 -14.40 -8.29 30.66
N LEU A 416 -14.44 -7.02 30.25
CA LEU A 416 -14.62 -5.94 31.21
C LEU A 416 -15.94 -6.26 31.92
N PRO A 417 -16.00 -6.27 33.24
CA PRO A 417 -17.26 -6.42 33.96
C PRO A 417 -18.20 -5.33 33.42
N GLU A 418 -19.45 -5.71 33.13
CA GLU A 418 -20.41 -4.78 32.62
C GLU A 418 -20.50 -3.58 33.59
N PRO A 419 -20.62 -2.34 33.10
CA PRO A 419 -20.57 -1.12 33.95
C PRO A 419 -21.55 -1.17 35.13
N TRP A 420 -22.63 -1.92 35.02
CA TRP A 420 -23.62 -2.10 36.09
C TRP A 420 -23.18 -3.08 37.19
N MET A 421 -22.22 -3.99 36.95
CA MET A 421 -21.68 -4.89 38.00
C MET A 421 -20.81 -4.12 39.00
N SER A 422 -20.00 -3.16 38.52
CA SER A 422 -19.19 -2.32 39.41
C SER A 422 -20.05 -1.39 40.28
N THR A 423 -21.22 -0.96 39.81
CA THR A 423 -22.20 -0.19 40.58
C THR A 423 -22.93 -1.02 41.63
N LEU A 424 -23.18 -2.30 41.35
CA LEU A 424 -23.77 -3.23 42.35
C LEU A 424 -22.79 -3.63 43.44
N GLU A 425 -21.52 -3.83 43.13
CA GLU A 425 -20.47 -4.08 44.13
C GLU A 425 -20.21 -2.86 45.01
N ALA A 426 -20.17 -1.67 44.42
CA ALA A 426 -20.06 -0.41 45.18
C ALA A 426 -21.27 -0.16 46.10
N SER A 427 -22.48 -0.54 45.69
CA SER A 427 -23.67 -0.39 46.52
C SER A 427 -23.76 -1.45 47.64
N ARG A 428 -23.16 -2.65 47.45
CA ARG A 428 -23.11 -3.68 48.51
C ARG A 428 -22.09 -3.37 49.59
N SER A 429 -21.00 -2.65 49.27
CA SER A 429 -19.98 -2.23 50.24
C SER A 429 -20.41 -1.05 51.12
N SER A 430 -21.52 -0.38 50.80
CA SER A 430 -22.04 0.75 51.56
C SER A 430 -23.09 0.40 52.63
N PHE A 431 -23.47 -0.87 52.78
CA PHE A 431 -24.36 -1.29 53.89
C PHE A 431 -23.52 -1.69 55.12
N PRO A 432 -23.73 -1.06 56.28
CA PRO A 432 -23.12 -1.52 57.52
C PRO A 432 -23.68 -2.91 57.90
N PRO A 433 -22.88 -3.76 58.57
CA PRO A 433 -23.35 -5.06 59.04
C PRO A 433 -24.51 -4.91 60.02
N PRO A 434 -25.52 -5.80 59.99
CA PRO A 434 -26.63 -5.75 60.94
C PRO A 434 -26.13 -5.95 62.37
N ALA A 435 -26.70 -5.13 63.28
CA ALA A 435 -26.33 -5.08 64.72
C ALA A 435 -26.78 -6.36 65.47
#